data_e1d9638b5ac918e885c9133f20892c99
#
_entry.id   e1d9638b5ac918e885c9133f20892c99
#
_cell.length_a   1.000
_cell.length_b   1.000
_cell.length_c   1.000
_cell.angle_alpha   90.00
_cell.angle_beta   90.00
_cell.angle_gamma   90.00
#
_symmetry.space_group_name_H-M   'P 1'
#
loop_
_entity.id
_entity.type
_entity.pdbx_description
1 polymer ?
#
loop_
_entity_poly.entity_id
_entity_poly.type
_entity_poly.pdbx_seq_one_letter_code
_entity_poly.pdbx_strand_id
1 'polypeptide(L)'
;AGRSPGSTLKPIVDYGPAIEYLNWSTGETLVDEPITYSGSSQKINNWDNKYLGAMTLRTALYTSRNVPAVKALKAVSTDKAQQFAANLGIDVDYLVESDAIGGGRVNISPIQMAASYAAFGNNGVYTDPYVIEKIEFRDGSTKSYKPKSTVAMEDYTAYMVTDVLRDVV
;
A
#
# COMPACT_ATOMS: atom_id res chain seq x y z
N ALA A 1 -12.90 -9.25 10.96
CA ALA A 1 -13.50 -7.93 10.74
C ALA A 1 -12.42 -6.95 10.32
N GLY A 2 -12.71 -6.11 9.32
CA GLY A 2 -11.80 -5.07 8.84
C GLY A 2 -11.84 -3.84 9.75
N ARG A 3 -10.73 -3.11 9.76
CA ARG A 3 -10.58 -1.80 10.42
C ARG A 3 -9.87 -0.84 9.48
N SER A 4 -9.97 0.46 9.76
CA SER A 4 -9.17 1.47 9.09
C SER A 4 -7.67 1.12 9.21
N PRO A 5 -6.94 1.03 8.10
CA PRO A 5 -5.53 0.64 8.09
C PRO A 5 -4.59 1.77 8.53
N GLY A 6 -5.06 3.02 8.54
CA GLY A 6 -4.21 4.17 8.79
C GLY A 6 -3.07 4.24 7.78
N SER A 7 -1.91 4.73 8.22
CA SER A 7 -0.74 4.93 7.36
C SER A 7 -0.11 3.64 6.80
N THR A 8 -0.51 2.46 7.27
CA THR A 8 -0.05 1.21 6.65
C THR A 8 -0.59 1.02 5.23
N LEU A 9 -1.55 1.83 4.81
CA LEU A 9 -2.06 1.83 3.45
C LEU A 9 -1.14 2.56 2.45
N LYS A 10 -0.26 3.45 2.91
CA LYS A 10 0.60 4.29 2.05
C LYS A 10 1.46 3.53 1.04
N PRO A 11 2.12 2.42 1.39
CA PRO A 11 2.84 1.63 0.41
C PRO A 11 1.94 1.02 -0.67
N ILE A 12 0.65 0.79 -0.36
CA ILE A 12 -0.29 0.05 -1.21
C ILE A 12 -1.05 0.97 -2.17
N VAL A 13 -1.46 2.17 -1.74
CA VAL A 13 -2.28 3.06 -2.57
C VAL A 13 -1.55 4.31 -3.07
N ASP A 14 -0.42 4.67 -2.45
CA ASP A 14 0.31 5.88 -2.80
C ASP A 14 1.63 5.56 -3.51
N TYR A 15 2.61 5.06 -2.77
CA TYR A 15 4.00 4.97 -3.23
C TYR A 15 4.29 3.74 -4.07
N GLY A 16 3.72 2.57 -3.75
CA GLY A 16 3.83 1.38 -4.59
C GLY A 16 3.32 1.64 -6.00
N PRO A 17 2.07 2.07 -6.18
CA PRO A 17 1.56 2.39 -7.51
C PRO A 17 2.26 3.59 -8.19
N ALA A 18 2.82 4.55 -7.44
CA ALA A 18 3.60 5.63 -8.03
C ALA A 18 4.92 5.11 -8.63
N ILE A 19 5.60 4.20 -7.97
CA ILE A 19 6.79 3.52 -8.50
C ILE A 19 6.42 2.67 -9.72
N GLU A 20 5.35 1.86 -9.60
CA GLU A 20 4.93 0.91 -10.63
C GLU A 20 4.47 1.59 -11.93
N TYR A 21 3.61 2.58 -11.82
CA TYR A 21 2.91 3.14 -12.97
C TYR A 21 3.48 4.47 -13.47
N LEU A 22 4.20 5.21 -12.63
CA LEU A 22 4.77 6.50 -12.98
C LEU A 22 6.30 6.46 -13.10
N ASN A 23 6.91 5.29 -12.88
CA ASN A 23 8.36 5.10 -12.83
C ASN A 23 9.08 6.04 -11.84
N TRP A 24 8.41 6.34 -10.72
CA TRP A 24 9.05 7.12 -9.68
C TRP A 24 10.17 6.33 -9.02
N SER A 25 11.25 7.02 -8.68
CA SER A 25 12.31 6.45 -7.85
C SER A 25 12.07 6.79 -6.38
N THR A 26 12.80 6.15 -5.48
CA THR A 26 12.80 6.52 -4.05
C THR A 26 13.37 7.91 -3.80
N GLY A 27 14.05 8.51 -4.77
CA GLY A 27 14.56 9.87 -4.78
C GLY A 27 13.61 10.91 -5.37
N GLU A 28 12.41 10.52 -5.84
CA GLU A 28 11.42 11.47 -6.36
C GLU A 28 11.11 12.56 -5.34
N THR A 29 11.11 13.81 -5.79
CA THR A 29 10.91 14.97 -4.91
C THR A 29 9.43 15.26 -4.72
N LEU A 30 8.98 15.26 -3.48
CA LEU A 30 7.65 15.64 -3.03
C LEU A 30 7.75 16.86 -2.12
N VAL A 31 6.76 17.75 -2.19
CA VAL A 31 6.73 18.95 -1.33
C VAL A 31 5.65 18.80 -0.28
N ASP A 32 6.07 18.77 0.97
CA ASP A 32 5.20 18.76 2.15
C ASP A 32 4.85 20.20 2.55
N GLU A 33 3.69 20.66 2.11
CA GLU A 33 3.18 22.02 2.24
C GLU A 33 1.67 22.03 2.53
N PRO A 34 1.09 23.14 3.02
CA PRO A 34 -0.36 23.22 3.26
C PRO A 34 -1.16 22.99 1.99
N ILE A 35 -2.00 21.96 1.97
CA ILE A 35 -2.96 21.68 0.91
C ILE A 35 -4.31 21.27 1.50
N THR A 36 -5.34 21.25 0.66
CA THR A 36 -6.67 20.75 0.99
C THR A 36 -7.04 19.57 0.08
N TYR A 37 -8.02 18.77 0.50
CA TYR A 37 -8.66 17.80 -0.37
C TYR A 37 -9.38 18.49 -1.53
N SER A 38 -9.43 17.83 -2.68
CA SER A 38 -10.12 18.37 -3.88
C SER A 38 -11.58 18.66 -3.58
N GLY A 39 -12.02 19.86 -3.99
CA GLY A 39 -13.41 20.28 -3.77
C GLY A 39 -13.78 20.56 -2.30
N SER A 40 -12.82 20.68 -1.41
CA SER A 40 -13.04 20.89 0.02
C SER A 40 -12.13 21.97 0.58
N SER A 41 -12.55 22.64 1.64
CA SER A 41 -11.72 23.53 2.45
C SER A 41 -10.96 22.80 3.57
N GLN A 42 -11.18 21.48 3.70
CA GLN A 42 -10.53 20.68 4.73
C GLN A 42 -9.03 20.54 4.45
N LYS A 43 -8.21 21.05 5.38
CA LYS A 43 -6.75 20.95 5.32
C LYS A 43 -6.29 19.52 5.60
N ILE A 44 -5.22 19.12 4.91
CA ILE A 44 -4.51 17.88 5.18
C ILE A 44 -3.38 18.20 6.15
N ASN A 45 -3.46 17.64 7.35
CA ASN A 45 -2.45 17.83 8.38
C ASN A 45 -1.56 16.60 8.49
N ASN A 46 -0.27 16.84 8.74
CA ASN A 46 0.64 15.81 9.18
C ASN A 46 0.41 15.50 10.67
N TRP A 47 0.89 14.35 11.13
CA TRP A 47 0.71 13.90 12.51
C TRP A 47 1.29 14.84 13.57
N ASP A 48 2.32 15.62 13.21
CA ASP A 48 3.00 16.62 14.06
C ASP A 48 2.51 18.06 13.83
N ASN A 49 1.52 18.27 12.97
CA ASN A 49 0.98 19.56 12.54
C ASN A 49 2.04 20.50 11.93
N LYS A 50 3.12 19.95 11.35
CA LYS A 50 4.18 20.69 10.67
C LYS A 50 4.24 20.33 9.20
N TYR A 51 4.82 21.23 8.40
CA TYR A 51 5.14 21.02 7.00
C TYR A 51 6.65 21.20 6.84
N LEU A 52 7.30 20.23 6.18
CA LEU A 52 8.76 20.17 6.14
C LEU A 52 9.35 20.56 4.78
N GLY A 53 8.52 20.99 3.83
CA GLY A 53 8.98 21.39 2.50
C GLY A 53 9.37 20.22 1.60
N ALA A 54 10.36 20.46 0.72
CA ALA A 54 10.81 19.47 -0.24
C ALA A 54 11.53 18.29 0.45
N MET A 55 11.16 17.08 0.08
CA MET A 55 11.77 15.85 0.57
C MET A 55 11.68 14.73 -0.49
N THR A 56 12.46 13.69 -0.33
CA THR A 56 12.37 12.52 -1.22
C THR A 56 11.16 11.66 -0.87
N LEU A 57 10.68 10.85 -1.83
CA LEU A 57 9.69 9.80 -1.59
C LEU A 57 10.12 8.92 -0.40
N ARG A 58 11.38 8.54 -0.33
CA ARG A 58 11.96 7.77 0.79
C ARG A 58 11.66 8.45 2.12
N THR A 59 12.03 9.71 2.26
CA THR A 59 11.79 10.49 3.50
C THR A 59 10.30 10.61 3.80
N ALA A 60 9.47 10.88 2.79
CA ALA A 60 8.03 11.03 2.95
C ALA A 60 7.36 9.74 3.47
N LEU A 61 7.79 8.57 2.97
CA LEU A 61 7.23 7.28 3.38
C LEU A 61 7.70 6.89 4.78
N TYR A 62 9.01 6.85 5.06
CA TYR A 62 9.48 6.37 6.37
C TYR A 62 9.13 7.31 7.52
N THR A 63 8.99 8.62 7.28
CA THR A 63 8.49 9.57 8.27
C THR A 63 6.97 9.69 8.28
N SER A 64 6.30 8.93 7.42
CA SER A 64 4.84 8.83 7.33
C SER A 64 4.14 10.18 7.13
N ARG A 65 4.67 11.07 6.25
CA ARG A 65 4.03 12.35 5.92
C ARG A 65 2.71 12.15 5.19
N ASN A 66 1.68 12.89 5.58
CA ASN A 66 0.35 12.78 5.01
C ASN A 66 0.20 13.54 3.71
N VAL A 67 0.71 14.77 3.64
CA VAL A 67 0.60 15.60 2.44
C VAL A 67 1.29 14.97 1.23
N PRO A 68 2.55 14.51 1.32
CA PRO A 68 3.20 13.79 0.23
C PRO A 68 2.43 12.53 -0.20
N ALA A 69 1.84 11.78 0.75
CA ALA A 69 1.05 10.59 0.44
C ALA A 69 -0.18 10.93 -0.41
N VAL A 70 -0.96 11.95 -0.02
CA VAL A 70 -2.12 12.42 -0.82
C VAL A 70 -1.67 12.91 -2.20
N LYS A 71 -0.55 13.63 -2.30
CA LYS A 71 0.01 14.06 -3.59
C LYS A 71 0.38 12.88 -4.48
N ALA A 72 0.97 11.82 -3.91
CA ALA A 72 1.32 10.60 -4.64
C ALA A 72 0.05 9.89 -5.15
N LEU A 73 -0.97 9.70 -4.31
CA LEU A 73 -2.26 9.13 -4.75
C LEU A 73 -2.89 9.95 -5.88
N LYS A 74 -2.88 11.28 -5.77
CA LYS A 74 -3.42 12.17 -6.83
C LYS A 74 -2.64 12.04 -8.14
N ALA A 75 -1.33 11.91 -8.08
CA ALA A 75 -0.49 11.72 -9.26
C ALA A 75 -0.77 10.37 -9.94
N VAL A 76 -0.93 9.32 -9.17
CA VAL A 76 -1.26 7.95 -9.65
C VAL A 76 -2.68 7.90 -10.23
N SER A 77 -3.63 8.55 -9.65
CA SER A 77 -5.09 8.43 -9.72
C SER A 77 -5.66 7.32 -8.84
N THR A 78 -6.88 7.55 -8.36
CA THR A 78 -7.59 6.57 -7.50
C THR A 78 -7.85 5.25 -8.21
N ASP A 79 -8.13 5.26 -9.52
CA ASP A 79 -8.41 4.04 -10.29
C ASP A 79 -7.18 3.13 -10.39
N LYS A 80 -6.02 3.69 -10.69
CA LYS A 80 -4.76 2.92 -10.75
C LYS A 80 -4.33 2.43 -9.38
N ALA A 81 -4.50 3.25 -8.35
CA ALA A 81 -4.22 2.85 -6.97
C ALA A 81 -5.15 1.71 -6.51
N GLN A 82 -6.43 1.76 -6.88
CA GLN A 82 -7.40 0.70 -6.63
C GLN A 82 -6.98 -0.61 -7.33
N GLN A 83 -6.57 -0.53 -8.59
CA GLN A 83 -6.09 -1.71 -9.32
C GLN A 83 -4.86 -2.33 -8.64
N PHE A 84 -3.91 -1.51 -8.21
CA PHE A 84 -2.72 -1.98 -7.50
C PHE A 84 -3.09 -2.65 -6.17
N ALA A 85 -4.01 -2.06 -5.41
CA ALA A 85 -4.52 -2.64 -4.17
C ALA A 85 -5.25 -3.97 -4.41
N ALA A 86 -6.05 -4.06 -5.48
CA ALA A 86 -6.73 -5.30 -5.85
C ALA A 86 -5.75 -6.43 -6.21
N ASN A 87 -4.64 -6.11 -6.89
CA ASN A 87 -3.57 -7.07 -7.18
C ASN A 87 -2.92 -7.62 -5.88
N LEU A 88 -3.01 -6.87 -4.79
CA LEU A 88 -2.51 -7.23 -3.46
C LEU A 88 -3.60 -7.84 -2.54
N GLY A 89 -4.73 -8.25 -3.11
CA GLY A 89 -5.83 -8.88 -2.36
C GLY A 89 -6.68 -7.91 -1.54
N ILE A 90 -6.57 -6.60 -1.79
CA ILE A 90 -7.40 -5.56 -1.19
C ILE A 90 -8.41 -5.08 -2.23
N ASP A 91 -9.58 -5.67 -2.20
CA ASP A 91 -10.68 -5.34 -3.10
C ASP A 91 -11.58 -4.28 -2.46
N VAL A 92 -11.72 -3.14 -3.13
CA VAL A 92 -12.55 -2.00 -2.72
C VAL A 92 -13.30 -1.46 -3.92
N ASP A 93 -14.52 -0.99 -3.71
CA ASP A 93 -15.37 -0.49 -4.80
C ASP A 93 -14.77 0.76 -5.47
N TYR A 94 -14.18 1.63 -4.68
CA TYR A 94 -13.49 2.85 -5.13
C TYR A 94 -12.62 3.44 -4.02
N LEU A 95 -11.65 4.27 -4.38
CA LEU A 95 -10.82 5.05 -3.47
C LEU A 95 -11.17 6.54 -3.55
N VAL A 96 -10.95 7.23 -2.44
CA VAL A 96 -11.02 8.70 -2.34
C VAL A 96 -9.69 9.25 -1.81
N GLU A 97 -9.44 10.54 -1.97
CA GLU A 97 -8.15 11.16 -1.57
C GLU A 97 -7.78 10.90 -0.10
N SER A 98 -8.75 10.80 0.81
CA SER A 98 -8.48 10.51 2.22
C SER A 98 -8.03 9.07 2.49
N ASP A 99 -8.21 8.15 1.53
CA ASP A 99 -7.68 6.79 1.64
C ASP A 99 -6.15 6.75 1.56
N ALA A 100 -5.51 7.78 0.97
CA ALA A 100 -4.05 7.91 1.00
C ALA A 100 -3.45 7.83 2.41
N ILE A 101 -4.19 8.26 3.41
CA ILE A 101 -3.74 8.24 4.81
C ILE A 101 -4.51 7.21 5.66
N GLY A 102 -5.31 6.35 5.00
CA GLY A 102 -6.17 5.39 5.66
C GLY A 102 -7.35 5.99 6.43
N GLY A 103 -7.68 7.26 6.16
CA GLY A 103 -8.79 7.98 6.79
C GLY A 103 -10.11 7.92 6.04
N GLY A 104 -10.16 7.20 4.91
CA GLY A 104 -11.32 7.09 4.06
C GLY A 104 -12.22 5.90 4.41
N ARG A 105 -12.61 5.14 3.39
CA ARG A 105 -13.57 4.04 3.49
C ARG A 105 -12.95 2.65 3.58
N VAL A 106 -11.66 2.55 3.30
CA VAL A 106 -10.97 1.27 3.25
C VAL A 106 -10.89 0.65 4.64
N ASN A 107 -11.45 -0.54 4.77
CA ASN A 107 -11.36 -1.36 5.98
C ASN A 107 -10.71 -2.70 5.62
N ILE A 108 -9.62 -3.01 6.26
CA ILE A 108 -8.79 -4.18 5.95
C ILE A 108 -8.64 -5.04 7.20
N SER A 109 -8.74 -6.36 7.05
CA SER A 109 -8.43 -7.28 8.12
C SER A 109 -6.91 -7.45 8.30
N PRO A 110 -6.42 -7.80 9.49
CA PRO A 110 -4.99 -8.04 9.71
C PRO A 110 -4.39 -9.08 8.76
N ILE A 111 -5.15 -10.12 8.42
CA ILE A 111 -4.67 -11.17 7.50
C ILE A 111 -4.53 -10.67 6.06
N GLN A 112 -5.47 -9.84 5.58
CA GLN A 112 -5.36 -9.22 4.26
C GLN A 112 -4.16 -8.27 4.21
N MET A 113 -3.97 -7.44 5.23
CA MET A 113 -2.83 -6.53 5.31
C MET A 113 -1.51 -7.30 5.34
N ALA A 114 -1.40 -8.35 6.15
CA ALA A 114 -0.20 -9.18 6.20
C ALA A 114 0.11 -9.84 4.86
N ALA A 115 -0.91 -10.36 4.17
CA ALA A 115 -0.74 -10.98 2.85
C ALA A 115 -0.31 -9.96 1.79
N SER A 116 -0.87 -8.74 1.82
CA SER A 116 -0.48 -7.64 0.92
C SER A 116 0.98 -7.24 1.12
N TYR A 117 1.41 -7.09 2.37
CA TYR A 117 2.82 -6.77 2.69
C TYR A 117 3.78 -7.91 2.36
N ALA A 118 3.34 -9.16 2.50
CA ALA A 118 4.15 -10.32 2.11
C ALA A 118 4.54 -10.28 0.62
N ALA A 119 3.71 -9.71 -0.25
CA ALA A 119 4.02 -9.58 -1.66
C ALA A 119 5.22 -8.65 -1.93
N PHE A 120 5.41 -7.58 -1.15
CA PHE A 120 6.60 -6.74 -1.23
C PHE A 120 7.87 -7.52 -0.87
N GLY A 121 7.82 -8.35 0.17
CA GLY A 121 8.94 -9.22 0.56
C GLY A 121 9.14 -10.46 -0.34
N ASN A 122 8.21 -10.72 -1.26
CA ASN A 122 8.20 -11.87 -2.16
C ASN A 122 8.33 -11.45 -3.63
N ASN A 123 9.21 -10.49 -3.91
CA ASN A 123 9.51 -10.03 -5.27
C ASN A 123 8.26 -9.64 -6.09
N GLY A 124 7.25 -9.05 -5.45
CA GLY A 124 6.02 -8.63 -6.10
C GLY A 124 4.97 -9.72 -6.32
N VAL A 125 5.20 -10.93 -5.84
CA VAL A 125 4.25 -12.04 -5.97
C VAL A 125 3.32 -12.10 -4.76
N TYR A 126 2.03 -11.83 -4.99
CA TYR A 126 0.97 -12.00 -4.01
C TYR A 126 0.52 -13.45 -3.94
N THR A 127 0.32 -13.95 -2.74
CA THR A 127 -0.22 -15.30 -2.48
C THR A 127 -1.44 -15.18 -1.57
N ASP A 128 -2.55 -15.79 -1.97
CA ASP A 128 -3.75 -15.83 -1.15
C ASP A 128 -3.44 -16.45 0.22
N PRO A 129 -3.88 -15.83 1.33
CA PRO A 129 -3.67 -16.40 2.65
C PRO A 129 -4.40 -17.75 2.79
N TYR A 130 -3.72 -18.72 3.38
CA TYR A 130 -4.25 -20.06 3.60
C TYR A 130 -3.85 -20.58 4.97
N VAL A 131 -4.62 -21.51 5.50
CA VAL A 131 -4.39 -22.11 6.83
C VAL A 131 -4.22 -23.63 6.77
N ILE A 132 -4.58 -24.25 5.63
CA ILE A 132 -4.45 -25.70 5.44
C ILE A 132 -3.62 -25.94 4.19
N GLU A 133 -2.47 -26.56 4.35
CA GLU A 133 -1.59 -26.96 3.25
C GLU A 133 -1.91 -28.34 2.73
N LYS A 134 -2.16 -29.27 3.65
CA LYS A 134 -2.40 -30.69 3.35
C LYS A 134 -3.30 -31.33 4.38
N ILE A 135 -4.17 -32.24 3.94
CA ILE A 135 -4.92 -33.13 4.80
C ILE A 135 -4.48 -34.57 4.49
N GLU A 136 -4.08 -35.31 5.50
CA GLU A 136 -3.82 -36.74 5.43
C GLU A 136 -5.00 -37.48 6.06
N PHE A 137 -5.64 -38.38 5.30
CA PHE A 137 -6.75 -39.19 5.76
C PHE A 137 -6.25 -40.48 6.40
N ARG A 138 -7.11 -41.13 7.20
CA ARG A 138 -6.77 -42.37 7.90
C ARG A 138 -6.48 -43.55 6.95
N ASP A 139 -6.96 -43.52 5.73
CA ASP A 139 -6.73 -44.50 4.68
C ASP A 139 -5.39 -44.28 3.94
N GLY A 140 -4.58 -43.30 4.38
CA GLY A 140 -3.31 -42.96 3.77
C GLY A 140 -3.43 -42.04 2.54
N SER A 141 -4.65 -41.72 2.11
CA SER A 141 -4.83 -40.74 1.03
C SER A 141 -4.52 -39.32 1.51
N THR A 142 -4.11 -38.45 0.57
CA THR A 142 -3.77 -37.06 0.87
C THR A 142 -4.50 -36.11 -0.05
N LYS A 143 -4.91 -34.94 0.48
CA LYS A 143 -5.43 -33.82 -0.29
C LYS A 143 -4.59 -32.58 0.00
N SER A 144 -3.90 -32.08 -1.01
CA SER A 144 -3.11 -30.86 -0.92
C SER A 144 -3.91 -29.64 -1.39
N TYR A 145 -3.73 -28.53 -0.70
CA TYR A 145 -4.30 -27.22 -1.03
C TYR A 145 -3.15 -26.29 -1.38
N LYS A 146 -3.04 -25.95 -2.67
CA LYS A 146 -2.05 -24.96 -3.10
C LYS A 146 -2.72 -23.59 -3.12
N PRO A 147 -2.17 -22.58 -2.41
CA PRO A 147 -2.66 -21.23 -2.52
C PRO A 147 -2.47 -20.71 -3.95
N LYS A 148 -3.35 -19.80 -4.36
CA LYS A 148 -3.19 -19.10 -5.63
C LYS A 148 -2.14 -18.00 -5.43
N SER A 149 -1.18 -17.94 -6.35
CA SER A 149 -0.18 -16.87 -6.41
C SER A 149 -0.28 -16.15 -7.74
N THR A 150 -0.14 -14.83 -7.70
CA THR A 150 -0.19 -13.96 -8.89
C THR A 150 0.89 -12.89 -8.79
N VAL A 151 1.45 -12.47 -9.92
CA VAL A 151 2.34 -11.30 -9.97
C VAL A 151 1.48 -10.07 -9.76
N ALA A 152 1.70 -9.35 -8.66
CA ALA A 152 0.96 -8.16 -8.27
C ALA A 152 1.63 -6.87 -8.72
N MET A 153 2.96 -6.87 -8.83
CA MET A 153 3.79 -5.75 -9.24
C MET A 153 5.13 -6.26 -9.77
N GLU A 154 5.88 -5.39 -10.42
CA GLU A 154 7.25 -5.68 -10.84
C GLU A 154 8.17 -5.88 -9.62
N ASP A 155 9.21 -6.68 -9.79
CA ASP A 155 10.16 -7.00 -8.72
C ASP A 155 10.91 -5.76 -8.20
N TYR A 156 11.24 -4.82 -9.09
CA TYR A 156 11.88 -3.57 -8.70
C TYR A 156 10.96 -2.67 -7.85
N THR A 157 9.64 -2.68 -8.10
CA THR A 157 8.67 -1.96 -7.25
C THR A 157 8.64 -2.56 -5.86
N ALA A 158 8.55 -3.88 -5.77
CA ALA A 158 8.59 -4.60 -4.50
C ALA A 158 9.88 -4.33 -3.73
N TYR A 159 11.02 -4.37 -4.43
CA TYR A 159 12.33 -4.08 -3.85
C TYR A 159 12.42 -2.65 -3.31
N MET A 160 12.05 -1.63 -4.11
CA MET A 160 12.14 -0.23 -3.70
C MET A 160 11.25 0.09 -2.50
N VAL A 161 10.02 -0.42 -2.48
CA VAL A 161 9.12 -0.24 -1.33
C VAL A 161 9.70 -0.92 -0.09
N THR A 162 10.15 -2.17 -0.20
CA THR A 162 10.76 -2.91 0.91
C THR A 162 11.99 -2.20 1.46
N ASP A 163 12.86 -1.69 0.58
CA ASP A 163 14.06 -0.96 0.96
C ASP A 163 13.74 0.31 1.76
N VAL A 164 12.74 1.08 1.34
CA VAL A 164 12.29 2.25 2.12
C VAL A 164 11.67 1.85 3.46
N LEU A 165 10.89 0.77 3.50
CA LEU A 165 10.25 0.32 4.74
C LEU A 165 11.26 -0.13 5.81
N ARG A 166 12.48 -0.52 5.42
CA ARG A 166 13.58 -0.81 6.37
C ARG A 166 14.05 0.43 7.13
N ASP A 167 13.83 1.62 6.60
CA ASP A 167 14.18 2.88 7.27
C ASP A 167 13.15 3.28 8.36
N VAL A 168 12.01 2.58 8.44
CA VAL A 168 10.98 2.81 9.48
C VAL A 168 11.39 2.22 10.83
N VAL A 169 12.32 1.25 10.86
CA VAL A 169 12.70 0.45 12.04
C VAL A 169 13.95 0.98 12.68
#